data_9d6c38998bbae7416eafdea78abdf6c7
#
_entry.id   9d6c38998bbae7416eafdea78abdf6c7
#
_cell.length_a   1.000
_cell.length_b   1.000
_cell.length_c   1.000
_cell.angle_alpha   90.00
_cell.angle_beta   90.00
_cell.angle_gamma   90.00
#
_symmetry.space_group_name_H-M   'P 1'
#
loop_
_entity.id
_entity.type
_entity.pdbx_description
1 polymer ?
#
loop_
_entity_poly.entity_id
_entity_poly.type
_entity_poly.pdbx_seq_one_letter_code
_entity_poly.pdbx_strand_id
1 'polypeptide(L)'
;RVWKRGAATVARMMYTADANPQNEMGGMNEVLYQLYCVSGKPRYLELASLFDPSWFLEPLVRNEDILSGLHANTHIVLVNGFARRYESTGEECYRKSVANFWNMLMHSHAYVNGTSSGPRPNVTTETSLTAEHWGEPCHLCNTLTKGIAESCVTHNTQRLNASLFSWTGNPCYADVYMNMFYNAVLPVQSRSTGAYVYHLPLGSPRHKAYMADNDFKCCSGSCAEAFAKLNNG
;
A
#
# COMPACT_ATOMS: atom_id res chain seq x y z
N ARG A 1 23.50 21.21 2.11
CA ARG A 1 22.46 22.17 2.53
C ARG A 1 21.37 22.38 1.46
N VAL A 2 21.75 22.48 0.17
CA VAL A 2 20.79 22.70 -0.94
C VAL A 2 19.83 21.50 -1.07
N TRP A 3 20.32 20.28 -1.01
CA TRP A 3 19.50 19.06 -1.08
C TRP A 3 18.49 18.95 0.07
N LYS A 4 18.89 19.25 1.31
CA LYS A 4 17.95 19.23 2.45
C LYS A 4 16.82 20.26 2.28
N ARG A 5 17.11 21.45 1.76
CA ARG A 5 16.08 22.48 1.50
C ARG A 5 15.15 22.07 0.38
N GLY A 6 15.67 21.51 -0.72
CA GLY A 6 14.88 21.00 -1.84
C GLY A 6 13.96 19.86 -1.41
N ALA A 7 14.49 18.86 -0.72
CA ALA A 7 13.72 17.74 -0.21
C ALA A 7 12.65 18.16 0.81
N ALA A 8 12.97 19.07 1.73
CA ALA A 8 11.99 19.61 2.67
C ALA A 8 10.88 20.40 1.97
N THR A 9 11.18 21.10 0.87
CA THR A 9 10.18 21.79 0.05
C THR A 9 9.28 20.78 -0.65
N VAL A 10 9.87 19.76 -1.30
CA VAL A 10 9.12 18.69 -1.96
C VAL A 10 8.25 17.94 -0.94
N ALA A 11 8.81 17.55 0.20
CA ALA A 11 8.06 16.87 1.25
C ALA A 11 6.88 17.73 1.75
N ARG A 12 7.08 19.03 1.98
CA ARG A 12 5.97 19.92 2.34
C ARG A 12 4.90 20.01 1.26
N MET A 13 5.28 20.08 0.00
CA MET A 13 4.32 20.15 -1.11
C MET A 13 3.54 18.86 -1.26
N MET A 14 4.18 17.70 -1.02
CA MET A 14 3.56 16.39 -1.19
C MET A 14 2.78 15.92 0.04
N TYR A 15 3.19 16.31 1.25
CA TYR A 15 2.71 15.75 2.51
C TYR A 15 2.05 16.76 3.45
N THR A 16 1.55 17.88 2.92
CA THR A 16 0.72 18.79 3.74
C THR A 16 -0.63 18.16 4.04
N ALA A 17 -1.25 18.54 5.17
CA ALA A 17 -2.60 18.07 5.55
C ALA A 17 -3.66 18.40 4.48
N ASP A 18 -3.42 19.44 3.68
CA ASP A 18 -4.26 19.85 2.55
C ASP A 18 -3.87 19.12 1.24
N ALA A 19 -2.89 18.20 1.30
CA ALA A 19 -2.51 17.43 0.12
C ALA A 19 -3.72 16.64 -0.37
N ASN A 20 -4.02 16.78 -1.65
CA ASN A 20 -5.08 16.03 -2.29
C ASN A 20 -4.89 14.52 -2.00
N PRO A 21 -5.86 13.83 -1.38
CA PRO A 21 -5.76 12.41 -1.08
C PRO A 21 -5.58 11.53 -2.31
N GLN A 22 -5.69 12.09 -3.50
CA GLN A 22 -5.41 11.46 -4.79
C GLN A 22 -3.93 11.56 -5.22
N ASN A 23 -3.09 12.34 -4.52
CA ASN A 23 -1.70 12.45 -4.88
C ASN A 23 -0.99 11.12 -4.63
N GLU A 24 -0.43 10.56 -5.66
CA GLU A 24 0.46 9.41 -5.56
C GLU A 24 1.79 9.83 -4.95
N MET A 25 1.87 9.72 -3.64
CA MET A 25 3.04 10.04 -2.84
C MET A 25 3.46 8.76 -2.12
N GLY A 26 4.69 8.41 -2.15
CA GLY A 26 5.12 7.24 -1.40
C GLY A 26 6.42 6.64 -1.92
N GLY A 27 7.03 5.77 -1.13
CA GLY A 27 8.23 5.03 -1.50
C GLY A 27 9.55 5.77 -1.28
N MET A 28 9.58 7.09 -1.23
CA MET A 28 10.83 7.83 -1.03
C MET A 28 11.43 7.58 0.36
N ASN A 29 10.62 7.54 1.39
CA ASN A 29 11.05 7.19 2.74
C ASN A 29 11.67 5.79 2.76
N GLU A 30 11.01 4.79 2.20
CA GLU A 30 11.49 3.41 2.17
C GLU A 30 12.87 3.29 1.50
N VAL A 31 13.01 3.84 0.30
CA VAL A 31 14.28 3.78 -0.46
C VAL A 31 15.42 4.47 0.30
N LEU A 32 15.16 5.61 0.92
CA LEU A 32 16.17 6.33 1.70
C LEU A 32 16.57 5.58 2.98
N TYR A 33 15.64 4.90 3.66
CA TYR A 33 15.96 4.01 4.78
C TYR A 33 16.79 2.80 4.32
N GLN A 34 16.47 2.22 3.17
CA GLN A 34 17.29 1.16 2.58
C GLN A 34 18.71 1.66 2.26
N LEU A 35 18.84 2.85 1.67
CA LEU A 35 20.15 3.48 1.42
C LEU A 35 20.93 3.74 2.73
N TYR A 36 20.24 4.10 3.79
CA TYR A 36 20.87 4.19 5.11
C TYR A 36 21.42 2.85 5.57
N CYS A 37 20.62 1.78 5.51
CA CYS A 37 21.05 0.43 5.90
C CYS A 37 22.29 -0.04 5.13
N VAL A 38 22.34 0.20 3.81
CA VAL A 38 23.45 -0.25 2.97
C VAL A 38 24.70 0.62 3.16
N SER A 39 24.52 1.93 3.33
CA SER A 39 25.67 2.88 3.32
C SER A 39 26.16 3.30 4.70
N GLY A 40 25.37 3.10 5.75
CA GLY A 40 25.62 3.60 7.10
C GLY A 40 25.66 5.13 7.23
N LYS A 41 25.25 5.87 6.19
CA LYS A 41 25.39 7.34 6.17
C LYS A 41 24.17 8.02 6.79
N PRO A 42 24.29 8.71 7.97
CA PRO A 42 23.17 9.33 8.68
C PRO A 42 22.35 10.31 7.84
N ARG A 43 22.96 10.92 6.83
CA ARG A 43 22.28 11.85 5.92
C ARG A 43 21.06 11.25 5.22
N TYR A 44 21.07 9.93 4.94
CA TYR A 44 19.93 9.26 4.31
C TYR A 44 18.80 9.04 5.31
N LEU A 45 19.12 8.73 6.56
CA LEU A 45 18.16 8.64 7.64
C LEU A 45 17.45 9.98 7.89
N GLU A 46 18.23 11.07 7.99
CA GLU A 46 17.70 12.42 8.15
C GLU A 46 16.85 12.87 6.94
N LEU A 47 17.26 12.48 5.73
CA LEU A 47 16.51 12.83 4.53
C LEU A 47 15.21 12.02 4.45
N ALA A 48 15.23 10.73 4.78
CA ALA A 48 14.07 9.87 4.79
C ALA A 48 12.96 10.38 5.71
N SER A 49 13.32 10.84 6.92
CA SER A 49 12.35 11.36 7.89
C SER A 49 11.55 12.58 7.40
N LEU A 50 12.03 13.30 6.38
CA LEU A 50 11.27 14.38 5.77
C LEU A 50 10.08 13.86 4.93
N PHE A 51 10.09 12.59 4.58
CA PHE A 51 9.03 11.91 3.82
C PHE A 51 8.14 11.03 4.70
N ASP A 52 8.24 11.17 6.03
CA ASP A 52 7.32 10.55 6.99
C ASP A 52 6.30 11.61 7.45
N PRO A 53 5.11 11.70 6.85
CA PRO A 53 4.16 12.75 7.15
C PRO A 53 3.55 12.53 8.54
N SER A 54 3.72 13.50 9.44
CA SER A 54 3.21 13.42 10.81
C SER A 54 1.70 13.29 10.87
N TRP A 55 0.98 13.96 9.97
CA TRP A 55 -0.48 13.88 9.88
C TRP A 55 -1.00 12.47 9.62
N PHE A 56 -0.18 11.57 9.03
CA PHE A 56 -0.53 10.18 8.79
C PHE A 56 0.08 9.26 9.86
N LEU A 57 1.36 9.46 10.21
CA LEU A 57 2.06 8.64 11.20
C LEU A 57 1.43 8.72 12.61
N GLU A 58 1.19 9.95 13.10
CA GLU A 58 0.74 10.16 14.47
C GLU A 58 -0.63 9.55 14.78
N PRO A 59 -1.67 9.71 13.92
CA PRO A 59 -2.95 9.01 14.13
C PRO A 59 -2.79 7.48 14.16
N LEU A 60 -1.95 6.92 13.27
CA LEU A 60 -1.70 5.47 13.28
C LEU A 60 -1.05 5.01 14.60
N VAL A 61 -0.11 5.79 15.15
CA VAL A 61 0.49 5.51 16.47
C VAL A 61 -0.58 5.54 17.58
N ARG A 62 -1.57 6.44 17.48
CA ARG A 62 -2.69 6.52 18.43
C ARG A 62 -3.80 5.50 18.17
N ASN A 63 -3.68 4.68 17.12
CA ASN A 63 -4.70 3.71 16.69
C ASN A 63 -6.00 4.39 16.24
N GLU A 64 -5.89 5.51 15.55
CA GLU A 64 -7.01 6.25 14.95
C GLU A 64 -7.13 5.88 13.47
N ASP A 65 -8.30 5.38 13.05
CA ASP A 65 -8.56 5.04 11.66
C ASP A 65 -8.87 6.30 10.85
N ILE A 66 -7.92 6.68 10.01
CA ILE A 66 -7.99 7.85 9.13
C ILE A 66 -7.95 7.45 7.65
N LEU A 67 -8.16 6.16 7.33
CA LEU A 67 -7.92 5.63 5.99
C LEU A 67 -9.00 6.04 4.99
N SER A 68 -10.23 6.29 5.46
CA SER A 68 -11.36 6.65 4.59
C SER A 68 -11.03 7.81 3.65
N GLY A 69 -11.23 7.60 2.36
CA GLY A 69 -10.98 8.59 1.31
C GLY A 69 -9.52 8.77 0.89
N LEU A 70 -8.56 8.10 1.53
CA LEU A 70 -7.17 8.12 1.13
C LEU A 70 -6.90 7.14 -0.01
N HIS A 71 -5.96 7.48 -0.89
CA HIS A 71 -5.49 6.60 -1.96
C HIS A 71 -4.74 5.40 -1.38
N ALA A 72 -5.24 4.19 -1.60
CA ALA A 72 -4.79 3.00 -0.89
C ALA A 72 -3.32 2.66 -1.15
N ASN A 73 -2.94 2.53 -2.43
CA ASN A 73 -1.60 2.09 -2.78
C ASN A 73 -0.51 3.03 -2.24
N THR A 74 -0.67 4.33 -2.44
CA THR A 74 0.29 5.35 -1.99
C THR A 74 0.54 5.29 -0.48
N HIS A 75 -0.52 5.12 0.31
CA HIS A 75 -0.40 5.12 1.76
C HIS A 75 0.14 3.79 2.31
N ILE A 76 -0.14 2.64 1.66
CA ILE A 76 0.52 1.37 2.01
C ILE A 76 2.03 1.46 1.76
N VAL A 77 2.45 2.10 0.68
CA VAL A 77 3.88 2.30 0.38
C VAL A 77 4.55 3.18 1.43
N LEU A 78 3.86 4.22 1.95
CA LEU A 78 4.36 4.99 3.09
C LEU A 78 4.55 4.12 4.33
N VAL A 79 3.59 3.23 4.63
CA VAL A 79 3.68 2.30 5.78
C VAL A 79 4.79 1.28 5.60
N ASN A 80 5.06 0.81 4.37
CA ASN A 80 6.26 0.01 4.09
C ASN A 80 7.55 0.78 4.42
N GLY A 81 7.56 2.09 4.17
CA GLY A 81 8.65 2.97 4.62
C GLY A 81 8.75 3.06 6.15
N PHE A 82 7.63 3.14 6.87
CA PHE A 82 7.61 3.08 8.34
C PHE A 82 8.16 1.74 8.86
N ALA A 83 7.80 0.64 8.21
CA ALA A 83 8.37 -0.66 8.51
C ALA A 83 9.90 -0.66 8.36
N ARG A 84 10.39 -0.12 7.26
CA ARG A 84 11.83 0.00 7.02
C ARG A 84 12.52 0.93 8.02
N ARG A 85 11.86 2.00 8.47
CA ARG A 85 12.37 2.86 9.55
C ARG A 85 12.56 2.07 10.83
N TYR A 86 11.55 1.31 11.26
CA TYR A 86 11.67 0.46 12.44
C TYR A 86 12.82 -0.54 12.31
N GLU A 87 12.92 -1.24 11.20
CA GLU A 87 14.01 -2.20 10.94
C GLU A 87 15.40 -1.56 10.97
N SER A 88 15.49 -0.28 10.60
CA SER A 88 16.76 0.46 10.55
C SER A 88 17.18 1.05 11.88
N THR A 89 16.24 1.38 12.75
CA THR A 89 16.49 2.22 13.95
C THR A 89 15.99 1.62 15.25
N GLY A 90 15.06 0.66 15.19
CA GLY A 90 14.38 0.10 16.37
C GLY A 90 13.36 1.05 17.03
N GLU A 91 12.95 2.14 16.35
CA GLU A 91 12.02 3.12 16.91
C GLU A 91 10.60 2.55 17.02
N GLU A 92 10.15 2.28 18.24
CA GLU A 92 8.89 1.59 18.55
C GLU A 92 7.62 2.30 18.05
N CYS A 93 7.63 3.62 17.91
CA CYS A 93 6.47 4.34 17.35
C CYS A 93 6.17 3.91 15.90
N TYR A 94 7.19 3.62 15.11
CA TYR A 94 7.03 3.11 13.75
C TYR A 94 6.50 1.67 13.73
N ARG A 95 7.02 0.78 14.58
CA ARG A 95 6.47 -0.57 14.72
C ARG A 95 4.99 -0.54 15.10
N LYS A 96 4.65 0.30 16.08
CA LYS A 96 3.27 0.48 16.54
C LYS A 96 2.36 1.01 15.43
N SER A 97 2.82 2.01 14.68
CA SER A 97 2.04 2.56 13.55
C SER A 97 1.75 1.51 12.48
N VAL A 98 2.74 0.69 12.13
CA VAL A 98 2.61 -0.40 11.15
C VAL A 98 1.62 -1.47 11.62
N ALA A 99 1.73 -1.91 12.88
CA ALA A 99 0.83 -2.90 13.44
C ALA A 99 -0.62 -2.38 13.53
N ASN A 100 -0.81 -1.15 13.99
CA ASN A 100 -2.13 -0.53 14.06
C ASN A 100 -2.73 -0.34 12.66
N PHE A 101 -1.95 0.16 11.70
CA PHE A 101 -2.39 0.28 10.31
C PHE A 101 -2.87 -1.07 9.75
N TRP A 102 -2.09 -2.13 9.94
CA TRP A 102 -2.46 -3.46 9.48
C TRP A 102 -3.77 -3.94 10.10
N ASN A 103 -3.94 -3.72 11.40
CA ASN A 103 -5.18 -4.07 12.10
C ASN A 103 -6.38 -3.31 11.53
N MET A 104 -6.29 -2.00 11.34
CA MET A 104 -7.34 -1.18 10.71
C MET A 104 -7.66 -1.69 9.31
N LEU A 105 -6.61 -1.91 8.50
CA LEU A 105 -6.76 -2.36 7.12
C LEU A 105 -7.51 -3.69 7.06
N MET A 106 -7.06 -4.70 7.79
CA MET A 106 -7.61 -6.05 7.72
C MET A 106 -9.01 -6.18 8.34
N HIS A 107 -9.31 -5.42 9.40
CA HIS A 107 -10.60 -5.52 10.08
C HIS A 107 -11.69 -4.64 9.46
N SER A 108 -11.32 -3.53 8.82
CA SER A 108 -12.31 -2.52 8.41
C SER A 108 -12.31 -2.19 6.92
N HIS A 109 -11.23 -2.47 6.19
CA HIS A 109 -11.07 -2.03 4.78
C HIS A 109 -10.70 -3.14 3.81
N ALA A 110 -10.36 -4.34 4.28
CA ALA A 110 -9.98 -5.45 3.41
C ALA A 110 -11.17 -6.30 3.00
N TYR A 111 -11.16 -6.72 1.75
CA TYR A 111 -12.08 -7.73 1.22
C TYR A 111 -11.66 -9.15 1.67
N VAL A 112 -12.54 -10.11 1.44
CA VAL A 112 -12.33 -11.51 1.86
C VAL A 112 -11.03 -12.15 1.34
N ASN A 113 -10.53 -11.69 0.20
CA ASN A 113 -9.27 -12.14 -0.38
C ASN A 113 -8.02 -11.39 0.16
N GLY A 114 -8.20 -10.56 1.18
CA GLY A 114 -7.14 -9.77 1.81
C GLY A 114 -6.76 -8.48 1.08
N THR A 115 -7.28 -8.25 -0.12
CA THR A 115 -7.04 -6.98 -0.83
C THR A 115 -7.90 -5.86 -0.27
N SER A 116 -7.52 -4.63 -0.55
CA SER A 116 -8.33 -3.45 -0.26
C SER A 116 -8.31 -2.52 -1.48
N SER A 117 -8.87 -1.37 -1.39
CA SER A 117 -9.07 -0.38 -2.44
C SER A 117 -10.35 -0.56 -3.23
N GLY A 118 -10.97 0.56 -3.49
CA GLY A 118 -12.23 0.68 -4.20
C GLY A 118 -12.60 2.14 -4.35
N PRO A 119 -13.87 2.45 -4.58
CA PRO A 119 -14.34 3.82 -4.72
C PRO A 119 -14.19 4.60 -3.40
N ARG A 120 -13.90 5.88 -3.54
CA ARG A 120 -13.95 6.85 -2.42
C ARG A 120 -15.34 6.91 -1.80
N PRO A 121 -15.44 7.29 -0.52
CA PRO A 121 -16.75 7.59 0.08
C PRO A 121 -17.56 8.61 -0.73
N ASN A 122 -18.87 8.41 -0.77
CA ASN A 122 -19.82 9.32 -1.43
C ASN A 122 -19.62 9.54 -2.93
N VAL A 123 -18.93 8.61 -3.60
CA VAL A 123 -18.78 8.65 -5.07
C VAL A 123 -20.01 8.03 -5.72
N THR A 124 -20.65 8.79 -6.60
CA THR A 124 -21.81 8.34 -7.39
C THR A 124 -21.42 7.74 -8.74
N THR A 125 -20.26 8.13 -9.26
CA THR A 125 -19.73 7.61 -10.53
C THR A 125 -18.25 7.26 -10.35
N GLU A 126 -17.92 6.00 -10.55
CA GLU A 126 -16.56 5.51 -10.47
C GLU A 126 -15.76 5.93 -11.71
N THR A 127 -14.62 6.53 -11.47
CA THR A 127 -13.61 6.90 -12.50
C THR A 127 -12.24 6.43 -12.01
N SER A 128 -11.23 6.51 -12.88
CA SER A 128 -9.83 6.24 -12.46
C SER A 128 -9.35 7.16 -11.33
N LEU A 129 -9.95 8.34 -11.17
CA LEU A 129 -9.60 9.29 -10.11
C LEU A 129 -10.33 9.02 -8.79
N THR A 130 -11.38 8.21 -8.79
CA THR A 130 -12.21 7.93 -7.62
C THR A 130 -12.14 6.48 -7.15
N ALA A 131 -11.61 5.59 -7.99
CA ALA A 131 -11.18 4.25 -7.61
C ALA A 131 -9.89 4.28 -6.80
N GLU A 132 -9.37 3.16 -6.40
CA GLU A 132 -8.05 3.02 -5.74
C GLU A 132 -7.94 3.67 -4.35
N HIS A 133 -9.08 3.95 -3.71
CA HIS A 133 -9.14 4.54 -2.37
C HIS A 133 -9.70 3.55 -1.35
N TRP A 134 -9.62 3.90 -0.07
CA TRP A 134 -10.40 3.22 0.95
C TRP A 134 -11.76 3.90 1.14
N GLY A 135 -12.80 3.08 1.22
CA GLY A 135 -14.14 3.52 1.62
C GLY A 135 -14.26 3.71 3.13
N GLU A 136 -15.49 3.98 3.59
CA GLU A 136 -15.77 4.05 5.03
C GLU A 136 -15.49 2.71 5.71
N PRO A 137 -15.00 2.70 6.96
CA PRO A 137 -14.73 1.48 7.71
C PRO A 137 -15.95 0.56 7.76
N CYS A 138 -15.76 -0.72 7.49
CA CYS A 138 -16.79 -1.76 7.50
C CYS A 138 -17.94 -1.60 6.47
N HIS A 139 -17.83 -0.68 5.52
CA HIS A 139 -18.84 -0.47 4.47
C HIS A 139 -18.45 -1.08 3.11
N LEU A 140 -17.90 -2.27 3.12
CA LEU A 140 -17.35 -2.91 1.92
C LEU A 140 -18.40 -3.42 0.93
N CYS A 141 -19.58 -3.80 1.38
CA CYS A 141 -20.61 -4.40 0.53
C CYS A 141 -21.11 -3.44 -0.58
N ASN A 142 -21.06 -2.15 -0.33
CA ASN A 142 -21.50 -1.13 -1.28
C ASN A 142 -20.38 -0.70 -2.26
N THR A 143 -19.19 -1.25 -2.13
CA THR A 143 -17.99 -0.86 -2.90
C THR A 143 -17.57 -1.89 -3.94
N LEU A 144 -18.35 -2.96 -4.15
CA LEU A 144 -18.04 -4.04 -5.08
C LEU A 144 -18.26 -3.60 -6.54
N THR A 145 -17.38 -2.75 -7.03
CA THR A 145 -17.39 -2.19 -8.38
C THR A 145 -16.40 -2.93 -9.30
N LYS A 146 -16.14 -2.36 -10.49
CA LYS A 146 -15.11 -2.88 -11.40
C LYS A 146 -13.69 -2.45 -10.97
N GLY A 147 -13.58 -1.32 -10.26
CA GLY A 147 -12.33 -0.70 -9.87
C GLY A 147 -11.92 -1.02 -8.43
N ILE A 148 -12.02 -2.28 -8.01
CA ILE A 148 -11.64 -2.72 -6.68
C ILE A 148 -10.44 -3.67 -6.72
N ALA A 149 -9.79 -3.83 -5.59
CA ALA A 149 -8.68 -4.78 -5.41
C ALA A 149 -7.58 -4.56 -6.45
N GLU A 150 -7.00 -3.38 -6.44
CA GLU A 150 -5.86 -3.02 -7.29
C GLU A 150 -4.66 -3.92 -7.01
N SER A 151 -3.99 -4.39 -8.06
CA SER A 151 -2.86 -5.33 -7.93
C SER A 151 -1.65 -4.73 -7.19
N CYS A 152 -1.41 -3.41 -7.31
CA CYS A 152 -0.36 -2.74 -6.54
C CYS A 152 -0.66 -2.77 -5.03
N VAL A 153 -1.92 -2.54 -4.64
CA VAL A 153 -2.37 -2.62 -3.25
C VAL A 153 -2.14 -4.02 -2.69
N THR A 154 -2.48 -5.06 -3.46
CA THR A 154 -2.22 -6.45 -3.10
C THR A 154 -0.74 -6.69 -2.84
N HIS A 155 0.12 -6.33 -3.79
CA HIS A 155 1.56 -6.53 -3.68
C HIS A 155 2.17 -5.80 -2.47
N ASN A 156 1.84 -4.52 -2.29
CA ASN A 156 2.40 -3.74 -1.18
C ASN A 156 1.87 -4.19 0.19
N THR A 157 0.63 -4.70 0.26
CA THR A 157 0.10 -5.31 1.49
C THR A 157 0.80 -6.63 1.81
N GLN A 158 1.12 -7.47 0.81
CA GLN A 158 1.91 -8.68 1.02
C GLN A 158 3.30 -8.36 1.60
N ARG A 159 3.96 -7.30 1.12
CA ARG A 159 5.25 -6.84 1.67
C ARG A 159 5.12 -6.46 3.14
N LEU A 160 4.04 -5.79 3.51
CA LEU A 160 3.75 -5.43 4.90
C LEU A 160 3.53 -6.68 5.78
N ASN A 161 2.77 -7.66 5.29
CA ASN A 161 2.58 -8.95 5.97
C ASN A 161 3.92 -9.66 6.22
N ALA A 162 4.82 -9.67 5.24
CA ALA A 162 6.13 -10.29 5.36
C ALA A 162 6.98 -9.60 6.45
N SER A 163 6.99 -8.26 6.50
CA SER A 163 7.67 -7.52 7.57
C SER A 163 7.10 -7.85 8.95
N LEU A 164 5.78 -7.80 9.11
CA LEU A 164 5.12 -8.11 10.39
C LEU A 164 5.35 -9.57 10.83
N PHE A 165 5.32 -10.51 9.88
CA PHE A 165 5.65 -11.91 10.17
C PHE A 165 7.11 -12.05 10.63
N SER A 166 8.05 -11.41 9.95
CA SER A 166 9.47 -11.47 10.31
C SER A 166 9.76 -10.93 11.72
N TRP A 167 9.00 -9.91 12.16
CA TRP A 167 9.17 -9.32 13.49
C TRP A 167 8.56 -10.13 14.63
N THR A 168 7.49 -10.88 14.34
CA THR A 168 6.64 -11.45 15.38
C THR A 168 6.57 -12.98 15.37
N GLY A 169 6.81 -13.61 14.20
CA GLY A 169 6.54 -15.04 14.00
C GLY A 169 5.05 -15.40 14.08
N ASN A 170 4.14 -14.41 14.11
CA ASN A 170 2.71 -14.69 14.23
C ASN A 170 2.16 -15.23 12.89
N PRO A 171 1.63 -16.47 12.86
CA PRO A 171 1.15 -17.10 11.64
C PRO A 171 -0.02 -16.35 10.97
N CYS A 172 -0.75 -15.51 11.69
CA CYS A 172 -1.83 -14.72 11.12
C CYS A 172 -1.37 -13.87 9.91
N TYR A 173 -0.17 -13.30 9.97
CA TYR A 173 0.38 -12.52 8.85
C TYR A 173 0.73 -13.41 7.65
N ALA A 174 1.25 -14.60 7.90
CA ALA A 174 1.52 -15.57 6.85
C ALA A 174 0.22 -16.10 6.22
N ASP A 175 -0.80 -16.37 7.01
CA ASP A 175 -2.11 -16.80 6.51
C ASP A 175 -2.75 -15.75 5.60
N VAL A 176 -2.72 -14.48 5.99
CA VAL A 176 -3.20 -13.38 5.14
C VAL A 176 -2.37 -13.27 3.87
N TYR A 177 -1.03 -13.36 3.97
CA TYR A 177 -0.14 -13.36 2.80
C TYR A 177 -0.52 -14.48 1.81
N MET A 178 -0.70 -15.70 2.30
CA MET A 178 -1.07 -16.85 1.47
C MET A 178 -2.49 -16.75 0.90
N ASN A 179 -3.46 -16.24 1.69
CA ASN A 179 -4.79 -15.95 1.20
C ASN A 179 -4.74 -14.96 0.01
N MET A 180 -4.00 -13.87 0.15
CA MET A 180 -3.80 -12.90 -0.93
C MET A 180 -3.09 -13.53 -2.13
N PHE A 181 -2.10 -14.38 -1.91
CA PHE A 181 -1.40 -15.05 -2.99
C PHE A 181 -2.35 -15.89 -3.85
N TYR A 182 -3.11 -16.77 -3.24
CA TYR A 182 -4.02 -17.65 -3.97
C TYR A 182 -5.24 -16.94 -4.56
N ASN A 183 -5.76 -15.92 -3.87
CA ASN A 183 -7.05 -15.32 -4.20
C ASN A 183 -6.93 -13.89 -4.80
N ALA A 184 -5.74 -13.33 -4.86
CA ALA A 184 -5.53 -11.98 -5.39
C ALA A 184 -4.30 -11.86 -6.32
N VAL A 185 -3.23 -12.63 -6.12
CA VAL A 185 -2.06 -12.61 -7.02
C VAL A 185 -2.24 -13.59 -8.17
N LEU A 186 -2.47 -14.88 -7.89
CA LEU A 186 -2.66 -15.88 -8.96
C LEU A 186 -3.82 -15.54 -9.91
N PRO A 187 -4.97 -15.04 -9.42
CA PRO A 187 -6.09 -14.75 -10.30
C PRO A 187 -5.90 -13.57 -11.24
N VAL A 188 -4.93 -12.69 -11.01
CA VAL A 188 -4.76 -11.49 -11.87
C VAL A 188 -4.15 -11.82 -13.22
N GLN A 189 -3.47 -12.96 -13.36
CA GLN A 189 -2.85 -13.37 -14.63
C GLN A 189 -3.75 -14.29 -15.45
N SER A 190 -3.83 -14.01 -16.75
CA SER A 190 -4.45 -14.91 -17.73
C SER A 190 -3.56 -16.11 -17.98
N ARG A 191 -4.11 -17.32 -17.82
CA ARG A 191 -3.38 -18.57 -18.11
C ARG A 191 -3.05 -18.77 -19.60
N SER A 192 -3.86 -18.19 -20.48
CA SER A 192 -3.73 -18.39 -21.92
C SER A 192 -2.83 -17.35 -22.58
N THR A 193 -2.84 -16.09 -22.09
CA THR A 193 -2.12 -14.98 -22.73
C THR A 193 -0.99 -14.43 -21.88
N GLY A 194 -0.97 -14.70 -20.57
CA GLY A 194 -0.04 -14.06 -19.64
C GLY A 194 -0.40 -12.62 -19.24
N ALA A 195 -1.43 -12.03 -19.86
CA ALA A 195 -1.87 -10.67 -19.57
C ALA A 195 -2.39 -10.52 -18.13
N TYR A 196 -2.24 -9.33 -17.55
CA TYR A 196 -2.66 -9.03 -16.18
C TYR A 196 -3.92 -8.17 -16.15
N VAL A 197 -4.67 -8.26 -15.04
CA VAL A 197 -5.72 -7.29 -14.73
C VAL A 197 -5.17 -6.20 -13.82
N TYR A 198 -5.61 -4.96 -14.01
CA TYR A 198 -5.30 -3.84 -13.11
C TYR A 198 -6.07 -4.01 -11.78
N HIS A 199 -7.38 -4.18 -11.89
CA HIS A 199 -8.30 -4.43 -10.79
C HIS A 199 -8.85 -5.85 -10.84
N LEU A 200 -8.99 -6.49 -9.69
CA LEU A 200 -9.59 -7.81 -9.57
C LEU A 200 -11.05 -7.68 -9.09
N PRO A 201 -12.04 -7.79 -9.98
CA PRO A 201 -13.44 -7.67 -9.60
C PRO A 201 -13.88 -8.82 -8.70
N LEU A 202 -14.52 -8.52 -7.58
CA LEU A 202 -15.02 -9.51 -6.60
C LEU A 202 -16.54 -9.69 -6.65
N GLY A 203 -17.26 -8.74 -7.24
CA GLY A 203 -18.72 -8.79 -7.33
C GLY A 203 -19.22 -9.53 -8.57
N SER A 204 -20.34 -10.26 -8.45
CA SER A 204 -21.05 -10.88 -9.56
C SER A 204 -22.10 -9.91 -10.15
N PRO A 205 -22.32 -9.86 -11.47
CA PRO A 205 -21.66 -10.56 -12.58
C PRO A 205 -20.53 -9.73 -13.19
N ARG A 206 -19.36 -9.72 -12.59
CA ARG A 206 -18.21 -8.95 -13.05
C ARG A 206 -17.23 -9.84 -13.82
N HIS A 207 -16.59 -9.28 -14.85
CA HIS A 207 -15.58 -9.96 -15.65
C HIS A 207 -14.22 -9.28 -15.49
N LYS A 208 -13.15 -10.06 -15.58
CA LYS A 208 -11.78 -9.55 -15.61
C LYS A 208 -11.53 -8.80 -16.91
N ALA A 209 -11.00 -7.58 -16.82
CA ALA A 209 -10.53 -6.81 -17.95
C ALA A 209 -9.00 -6.86 -17.98
N TYR A 210 -8.45 -7.67 -18.88
CA TYR A 210 -7.01 -7.79 -19.04
C TYR A 210 -6.43 -6.59 -19.78
N MET A 211 -5.26 -6.13 -19.33
CA MET A 211 -4.52 -5.05 -19.99
C MET A 211 -4.03 -5.50 -21.37
N ALA A 212 -3.98 -4.58 -22.32
CA ALA A 212 -3.40 -4.85 -23.62
C ALA A 212 -1.88 -4.99 -23.56
N ASP A 213 -1.28 -5.71 -24.50
CA ASP A 213 0.16 -6.00 -24.52
C ASP A 213 1.06 -4.75 -24.54
N ASN A 214 0.54 -3.64 -25.05
CA ASN A 214 1.22 -2.36 -25.13
C ASN A 214 0.83 -1.36 -24.00
N ASP A 215 -0.02 -1.79 -23.06
CA ASP A 215 -0.45 -0.96 -21.93
C ASP A 215 0.37 -1.30 -20.69
N PHE A 216 1.40 -0.51 -20.42
CA PHE A 216 2.24 -0.65 -19.25
C PHE A 216 1.85 0.38 -18.19
N LYS A 217 1.33 -0.13 -17.06
CA LYS A 217 0.94 0.65 -15.87
C LYS A 217 1.69 0.16 -14.64
N CYS A 218 1.54 0.83 -13.50
CA CYS A 218 2.15 0.42 -12.22
C CYS A 218 1.87 -1.05 -11.88
N CYS A 219 0.63 -1.51 -12.08
CA CYS A 219 0.22 -2.89 -11.82
C CYS A 219 0.95 -3.93 -12.68
N SER A 220 1.44 -3.58 -13.87
CA SER A 220 2.25 -4.48 -14.68
C SER A 220 3.54 -4.88 -13.96
N GLY A 221 4.21 -3.89 -13.35
CA GLY A 221 5.39 -4.12 -12.53
C GLY A 221 5.08 -4.87 -11.24
N SER A 222 4.06 -4.42 -10.50
CA SER A 222 3.68 -5.04 -9.22
C SER A 222 3.23 -6.49 -9.36
N CYS A 223 2.49 -6.83 -10.43
CA CYS A 223 2.11 -8.22 -10.70
C CYS A 223 3.33 -9.09 -10.96
N ALA A 224 4.25 -8.64 -11.83
CA ALA A 224 5.48 -9.38 -12.12
C ALA A 224 6.34 -9.58 -10.85
N GLU A 225 6.49 -8.53 -10.05
CA GLU A 225 7.26 -8.55 -8.81
C GLU A 225 6.64 -9.46 -7.76
N ALA A 226 5.31 -9.49 -7.64
CA ALA A 226 4.60 -10.37 -6.72
C ALA A 226 4.87 -11.86 -6.98
N PHE A 227 4.96 -12.26 -8.25
CA PHE A 227 5.36 -13.63 -8.61
C PHE A 227 6.85 -13.89 -8.37
N ALA A 228 7.71 -12.93 -8.73
CA ALA A 228 9.17 -13.10 -8.62
C ALA A 228 9.65 -13.20 -7.15
N LYS A 229 8.94 -12.56 -6.23
CA LYS A 229 9.32 -12.50 -4.80
C LYS A 229 8.71 -13.60 -3.93
N LEU A 230 7.99 -14.56 -4.49
CA LEU A 230 7.39 -15.66 -3.71
C LEU A 230 8.38 -16.47 -2.88
N ASN A 231 9.61 -16.56 -3.31
CA ASN A 231 10.67 -17.30 -2.60
C ASN A 231 11.40 -16.46 -1.54
N ASN A 232 11.04 -15.21 -1.36
CA ASN A 232 11.72 -14.28 -0.46
C ASN A 232 10.85 -13.90 0.76
N GLY A 233 9.69 -14.55 0.91
CA GLY A 233 8.75 -14.31 2.00
C GLY A 233 8.76 -15.41 3.06
#